data_73f71f0e1c8c8831160f7a3e52d87c29
#
_entry.id   73f71f0e1c8c8831160f7a3e52d87c29
#
_cell.length_a   1.000
_cell.length_b   1.000
_cell.length_c   1.000
_cell.angle_alpha   90.00
_cell.angle_beta   90.00
_cell.angle_gamma   90.00
#
_symmetry.space_group_name_H-M   'P 1'
#
loop_
_entity.id
_entity.type
_entity.pdbx_description
1 polymer ?
#
loop_
_entity_poly.entity_id
_entity_poly.type
_entity_poly.pdbx_seq_one_letter_code
_entity_poly.pdbx_strand_id
1 'polypeptide(L)'
;MAQEFDFVVVGGGSAGAVIASRLSEDPACRVALIEAGERPPEISALPIAPPAMQLNPATDWMFTADPGKAGLGLNGRRVPVPRGKMLGGSSGINYMMYVRGHPGDFDAWAAGGATGWSYAEVLPYFRKSEGLAASDEIVIDTAAHNTTGPLGVSVRDPILPAARQFVEAAVAAGIPKGDYNGRDRGGPSGVVSLTQYTMRDGRRSSTYQAFLAGEPEQRPNLAIITGAQATRVLLDGTDGQTIATGVAYRTAGGETAIVHAAKEVIVSAGAIGSPHLLLLSGIGPRQEIEAIGVSCVVDAPHVEASAGPSDVPADLPRAGHRRADERCGSSDGA
;
A
#
# COMPACT_ATOMS: atom_id res chain seq x y z
N MET A 1 11.29 -28.43 5.26
CA MET A 1 12.20 -27.76 4.30
C MET A 1 11.65 -26.38 4.06
N ALA A 2 12.48 -25.33 4.15
CA ALA A 2 12.07 -23.96 3.84
C ALA A 2 11.64 -23.91 2.36
N GLN A 3 10.51 -23.29 2.08
CA GLN A 3 10.05 -23.11 0.70
C GLN A 3 10.86 -21.99 0.03
N GLU A 4 11.39 -22.27 -1.15
CA GLU A 4 12.13 -21.31 -1.96
C GLU A 4 11.28 -20.84 -3.14
N PHE A 5 11.28 -19.55 -3.41
CA PHE A 5 10.59 -18.88 -4.50
C PHE A 5 11.58 -18.01 -5.29
N ASP A 6 11.25 -17.68 -6.53
CA ASP A 6 12.04 -16.70 -7.28
C ASP A 6 11.89 -15.31 -6.67
N PHE A 7 10.64 -14.92 -6.38
CA PHE A 7 10.30 -13.63 -5.80
C PHE A 7 9.47 -13.80 -4.53
N VAL A 8 9.77 -12.97 -3.52
CA VAL A 8 8.96 -12.84 -2.31
C VAL A 8 8.43 -11.41 -2.24
N VAL A 9 7.11 -11.27 -2.35
CA VAL A 9 6.41 -9.98 -2.28
C VAL A 9 5.84 -9.80 -0.88
N VAL A 10 6.23 -8.73 -0.19
CA VAL A 10 5.80 -8.42 1.17
C VAL A 10 4.72 -7.35 1.15
N GLY A 11 3.54 -7.71 1.61
CA GLY A 11 2.33 -6.88 1.63
C GLY A 11 1.46 -7.11 0.39
N GLY A 12 0.32 -7.77 0.57
CA GLY A 12 -0.69 -8.04 -0.46
C GLY A 12 -1.64 -6.87 -0.72
N GLY A 13 -1.19 -5.63 -0.46
CA GLY A 13 -1.95 -4.40 -0.65
C GLY A 13 -2.07 -3.97 -2.12
N SER A 14 -2.29 -2.67 -2.33
CA SER A 14 -2.56 -2.10 -3.66
C SER A 14 -1.45 -2.38 -4.67
N ALA A 15 -0.17 -2.30 -4.26
CA ALA A 15 0.96 -2.57 -5.14
C ALA A 15 1.29 -4.07 -5.21
N GLY A 16 1.40 -4.74 -4.05
CA GLY A 16 1.84 -6.13 -4.01
C GLY A 16 0.89 -7.10 -4.69
N ALA A 17 -0.42 -6.86 -4.65
CA ALA A 17 -1.40 -7.65 -5.40
C ALA A 17 -1.14 -7.60 -6.92
N VAL A 18 -0.82 -6.42 -7.44
CA VAL A 18 -0.47 -6.23 -8.86
C VAL A 18 0.83 -6.95 -9.19
N ILE A 19 1.87 -6.73 -8.38
CA ILE A 19 3.21 -7.29 -8.60
C ILE A 19 3.15 -8.82 -8.60
N ALA A 20 2.55 -9.42 -7.57
CA ALA A 20 2.45 -10.87 -7.44
C ALA A 20 1.66 -11.50 -8.61
N SER A 21 0.56 -10.86 -8.99
CA SER A 21 -0.24 -11.30 -10.14
C SER A 21 0.57 -11.24 -11.44
N ARG A 22 1.28 -10.14 -11.69
CA ARG A 22 2.04 -9.96 -12.95
C ARG A 22 3.27 -10.85 -13.04
N LEU A 23 4.00 -11.04 -11.96
CA LEU A 23 5.15 -11.95 -11.93
C LEU A 23 4.72 -13.41 -12.14
N SER A 24 3.57 -13.82 -11.60
CA SER A 24 3.06 -15.17 -11.73
C SER A 24 2.38 -15.47 -13.07
N GLU A 25 2.24 -14.50 -13.99
CA GLU A 25 1.81 -14.74 -15.37
C GLU A 25 2.78 -15.66 -16.13
N ASP A 26 4.08 -15.59 -15.79
CA ASP A 26 5.06 -16.57 -16.26
C ASP A 26 5.01 -17.81 -15.34
N PRO A 27 4.59 -18.98 -15.85
CA PRO A 27 4.49 -20.19 -15.04
C PRO A 27 5.86 -20.73 -14.56
N ALA A 28 6.95 -20.30 -15.15
CA ALA A 28 8.30 -20.63 -14.71
C ALA A 28 8.75 -19.78 -13.50
N CYS A 29 8.03 -18.70 -13.21
CA CYS A 29 8.34 -17.77 -12.11
C CYS A 29 7.55 -18.15 -10.86
N ARG A 30 8.22 -18.60 -9.81
CA ARG A 30 7.62 -18.95 -8.52
C ARG A 30 7.55 -17.73 -7.62
N VAL A 31 6.34 -17.35 -7.18
CA VAL A 31 6.09 -16.12 -6.41
C VAL A 31 5.44 -16.47 -5.07
N ALA A 32 5.98 -15.93 -3.97
CA ALA A 32 5.31 -15.90 -2.67
C ALA A 32 4.79 -14.49 -2.40
N LEU A 33 3.53 -14.36 -2.01
CA LEU A 33 2.91 -13.12 -1.53
C LEU A 33 2.58 -13.28 -0.06
N ILE A 34 3.20 -12.46 0.80
CA ILE A 34 2.99 -12.48 2.26
C ILE A 34 2.08 -11.31 2.62
N GLU A 35 0.96 -11.58 3.29
CA GLU A 35 0.02 -10.56 3.76
C GLU A 35 -0.31 -10.77 5.25
N ALA A 36 -0.23 -9.69 6.02
CA ALA A 36 -0.48 -9.72 7.46
C ALA A 36 -1.96 -9.94 7.82
N GLY A 37 -2.85 -9.46 6.97
CA GLY A 37 -4.29 -9.67 7.10
C GLY A 37 -4.78 -10.90 6.37
N GLU A 38 -6.10 -11.07 6.36
CA GLU A 38 -6.79 -12.18 5.73
C GLU A 38 -7.36 -11.78 4.36
N ARG A 39 -8.12 -12.66 3.74
CA ARG A 39 -8.95 -12.32 2.58
C ARG A 39 -9.98 -11.25 2.96
N PRO A 40 -10.31 -10.32 2.04
CA PRO A 40 -11.30 -9.28 2.32
C PRO A 40 -12.67 -9.91 2.63
N PRO A 41 -13.38 -9.45 3.67
CA PRO A 41 -14.72 -9.90 3.94
C PRO A 41 -15.68 -9.45 2.83
N GLU A 42 -16.80 -10.15 2.64
CA GLU A 42 -17.78 -9.86 1.57
C GLU A 42 -18.29 -8.41 1.60
N ILE A 43 -18.46 -7.85 2.79
CA ILE A 43 -18.87 -6.45 2.96
C ILE A 43 -17.92 -5.48 2.26
N SER A 44 -16.64 -5.81 2.11
CA SER A 44 -15.66 -4.95 1.45
C SER A 44 -16.01 -4.63 0.00
N ALA A 45 -16.79 -5.51 -0.65
CA ALA A 45 -17.25 -5.28 -2.01
C ALA A 45 -18.33 -4.19 -2.12
N LEU A 46 -18.96 -3.82 -1.01
CA LEU A 46 -20.01 -2.82 -1.00
C LEU A 46 -19.42 -1.41 -0.93
N PRO A 47 -19.87 -0.46 -1.78
CA PRO A 47 -19.38 0.92 -1.77
C PRO A 47 -19.60 1.65 -0.43
N ILE A 48 -20.56 1.22 0.36
CA ILE A 48 -20.89 1.81 1.68
C ILE A 48 -20.02 1.27 2.82
N ALA A 49 -19.20 0.24 2.57
CA ALA A 49 -18.46 -0.46 3.60
C ALA A 49 -17.31 0.31 4.30
N PRO A 50 -16.67 1.36 3.74
CA PRO A 50 -15.52 2.00 4.37
C PRO A 50 -15.70 2.33 5.86
N PRO A 51 -16.81 2.93 6.32
CA PRO A 51 -16.98 3.24 7.75
C PRO A 51 -17.03 2.02 8.67
N ALA A 52 -17.44 0.86 8.15
CA ALA A 52 -17.49 -0.39 8.92
C ALA A 52 -16.14 -1.14 8.91
N MET A 53 -15.26 -0.80 8.00
CA MET A 53 -13.96 -1.46 7.80
C MET A 53 -12.79 -0.67 8.34
N GLN A 54 -12.86 0.66 8.27
CA GLN A 54 -11.91 1.55 8.90
C GLN A 54 -12.12 1.53 10.42
N LEU A 55 -11.02 1.60 11.17
CA LEU A 55 -11.00 1.48 12.64
C LEU A 55 -11.55 0.13 13.17
N ASN A 56 -11.51 -0.89 12.32
CA ASN A 56 -11.83 -2.27 12.68
C ASN A 56 -10.53 -3.10 12.67
N PRO A 57 -10.07 -3.65 13.81
CA PRO A 57 -8.79 -4.35 13.90
C PRO A 57 -8.69 -5.60 13.01
N ALA A 58 -9.82 -6.13 12.54
CA ALA A 58 -9.83 -7.26 11.59
C ALA A 58 -9.43 -6.84 10.17
N THR A 59 -9.60 -5.56 9.80
CA THR A 59 -9.40 -5.05 8.43
C THR A 59 -8.51 -3.82 8.35
N ASP A 60 -8.14 -3.26 9.49
CA ASP A 60 -7.34 -2.03 9.60
C ASP A 60 -6.16 -2.25 10.56
N TRP A 61 -5.02 -1.68 10.26
CA TRP A 61 -3.85 -1.66 11.14
C TRP A 61 -4.04 -0.82 12.39
N MET A 62 -5.08 -0.02 12.47
CA MET A 62 -5.42 0.84 13.62
C MET A 62 -4.35 1.88 13.97
N PHE A 63 -3.60 2.34 12.98
CA PHE A 63 -2.59 3.37 13.22
C PHE A 63 -3.22 4.69 13.66
N THR A 64 -2.52 5.38 14.54
CA THR A 64 -2.86 6.74 14.95
C THR A 64 -1.63 7.63 14.85
N ALA A 65 -1.82 8.88 14.44
CA ALA A 65 -0.76 9.89 14.42
C ALA A 65 -0.99 10.92 15.53
N ASP A 66 0.11 11.45 16.06
CA ASP A 66 0.08 12.64 16.88
C ASP A 66 0.24 13.86 15.96
N PRO A 67 -0.80 14.68 15.77
CA PRO A 67 -0.73 15.84 14.89
C PRO A 67 0.04 17.01 15.50
N GLY A 68 0.67 16.85 16.65
CA GLY A 68 1.40 17.90 17.35
C GLY A 68 0.50 19.11 17.64
N LYS A 69 0.96 20.31 17.28
CA LYS A 69 0.21 21.55 17.51
C LYS A 69 -1.06 21.67 16.66
N ALA A 70 -1.14 20.98 15.53
CA ALA A 70 -2.30 21.03 14.64
C ALA A 70 -3.53 20.32 15.21
N GLY A 71 -3.35 19.37 16.15
CA GLY A 71 -4.43 18.56 16.72
C GLY A 71 -5.02 19.06 18.03
N LEU A 72 -4.89 20.33 18.38
CA LEU A 72 -5.31 20.86 19.68
C LEU A 72 -6.81 20.66 19.97
N GLY A 73 -7.68 20.65 18.95
CA GLY A 73 -9.11 20.42 19.09
C GLY A 73 -9.53 18.95 19.17
N LEU A 74 -8.60 18.01 19.05
CA LEU A 74 -8.88 16.58 19.09
C LEU A 74 -8.76 16.02 20.50
N ASN A 75 -9.71 15.18 20.92
CA ASN A 75 -9.64 14.41 22.15
C ASN A 75 -8.42 13.48 22.12
N GLY A 76 -7.52 13.61 23.11
CA GLY A 76 -6.28 12.87 23.16
C GLY A 76 -5.28 13.22 22.05
N ARG A 77 -5.58 14.22 21.22
CA ARG A 77 -4.73 14.74 20.15
C ARG A 77 -4.19 13.67 19.19
N ARG A 78 -4.94 12.59 19.00
CA ARG A 78 -4.59 11.53 18.06
C ARG A 78 -5.52 11.52 16.87
N VAL A 79 -4.94 11.35 15.67
CA VAL A 79 -5.67 11.25 14.41
C VAL A 79 -5.62 9.81 13.93
N PRO A 80 -6.77 9.16 13.69
CA PRO A 80 -6.77 7.85 13.05
C PRO A 80 -6.15 7.92 11.65
N VAL A 81 -5.31 6.93 11.33
CA VAL A 81 -4.66 6.78 10.02
C VAL A 81 -5.01 5.40 9.46
N PRO A 82 -6.23 5.21 8.94
CA PRO A 82 -6.67 3.91 8.46
C PRO A 82 -5.77 3.38 7.35
N ARG A 83 -5.30 2.12 7.51
CA ARG A 83 -4.54 1.37 6.52
C ARG A 83 -5.05 -0.06 6.48
N GLY A 84 -5.47 -0.52 5.31
CA GLY A 84 -6.05 -1.84 5.17
C GLY A 84 -5.06 -2.95 5.53
N LYS A 85 -5.55 -3.91 6.32
CA LYS A 85 -4.85 -5.12 6.76
C LYS A 85 -5.58 -6.34 6.22
N MET A 86 -5.43 -6.59 4.93
CA MET A 86 -6.03 -7.70 4.19
C MET A 86 -5.52 -7.70 2.75
N LEU A 87 -5.78 -8.76 1.99
CA LEU A 87 -5.52 -8.77 0.54
C LEU A 87 -6.26 -7.62 -0.15
N GLY A 88 -5.54 -6.86 -0.98
CA GLY A 88 -5.98 -5.59 -1.55
C GLY A 88 -5.64 -4.37 -0.68
N GLY A 89 -5.25 -4.56 0.59
CA GLY A 89 -4.82 -3.50 1.48
C GLY A 89 -5.77 -2.32 1.54
N SER A 90 -5.24 -1.10 1.50
CA SER A 90 -6.05 0.12 1.58
C SER A 90 -7.00 0.33 0.40
N SER A 91 -6.80 -0.33 -0.76
CA SER A 91 -7.79 -0.32 -1.84
C SER A 91 -9.10 -1.04 -1.45
N GLY A 92 -9.05 -1.93 -0.46
CA GLY A 92 -10.22 -2.62 0.10
C GLY A 92 -11.03 -1.80 1.09
N ILE A 93 -10.45 -0.76 1.73
CA ILE A 93 -11.12 0.04 2.77
C ILE A 93 -11.25 1.53 2.42
N ASN A 94 -10.71 2.00 1.29
CA ASN A 94 -10.79 3.38 0.85
C ASN A 94 -12.19 3.75 0.33
N TYR A 95 -12.41 5.04 0.06
CA TYR A 95 -13.65 5.55 -0.53
C TYR A 95 -13.69 5.47 -2.06
N MET A 96 -12.79 4.69 -2.67
CA MET A 96 -12.77 4.32 -4.09
C MET A 96 -12.57 5.47 -5.09
N MET A 97 -12.36 6.69 -4.66
CA MET A 97 -12.12 7.80 -5.59
C MET A 97 -10.91 7.50 -6.47
N TYR A 98 -11.12 7.48 -7.79
CA TYR A 98 -10.08 7.20 -8.77
C TYR A 98 -9.52 8.49 -9.33
N VAL A 99 -8.34 8.86 -8.89
CA VAL A 99 -7.63 10.07 -9.32
C VAL A 99 -6.19 9.71 -9.61
N ARG A 100 -5.74 10.03 -10.82
CA ARG A 100 -4.32 9.95 -11.20
C ARG A 100 -3.59 11.21 -10.74
N GLY A 101 -2.29 11.09 -10.42
CA GLY A 101 -1.42 12.24 -10.19
C GLY A 101 -1.37 13.18 -11.40
N HIS A 102 -1.09 14.46 -11.17
CA HIS A 102 -0.94 15.42 -12.27
C HIS A 102 0.24 15.03 -13.17
N PRO A 103 0.18 15.19 -14.50
CA PRO A 103 1.31 14.90 -15.38
C PRO A 103 2.63 15.51 -14.92
N GLY A 104 2.60 16.77 -14.47
CA GLY A 104 3.77 17.48 -13.95
C GLY A 104 4.41 16.86 -12.71
N ASP A 105 3.65 16.08 -11.91
CA ASP A 105 4.23 15.38 -10.73
C ASP A 105 5.18 14.29 -11.20
N PHE A 106 4.79 13.49 -12.21
CA PHE A 106 5.62 12.45 -12.80
C PHE A 106 6.81 13.02 -13.56
N ASP A 107 6.59 14.11 -14.32
CA ASP A 107 7.65 14.77 -15.05
C ASP A 107 8.69 15.36 -14.07
N ALA A 108 8.26 15.87 -12.91
CA ALA A 108 9.16 16.34 -11.86
C ALA A 108 9.98 15.18 -11.25
N TRP A 109 9.39 13.98 -11.10
CA TRP A 109 10.14 12.80 -10.65
C TRP A 109 11.22 12.43 -11.66
N ALA A 110 10.89 12.37 -12.94
CA ALA A 110 11.85 12.09 -14.00
C ALA A 110 12.98 13.13 -14.04
N ALA A 111 12.65 14.42 -13.93
CA ALA A 111 13.62 15.49 -13.85
C ALA A 111 14.50 15.41 -12.60
N GLY A 112 13.98 14.88 -11.49
CA GLY A 112 14.71 14.59 -10.26
C GLY A 112 15.61 13.34 -10.31
N GLY A 113 15.67 12.65 -11.45
CA GLY A 113 16.53 11.48 -11.68
C GLY A 113 15.81 10.14 -11.71
N ALA A 114 14.48 10.08 -11.51
CA ALA A 114 13.71 8.84 -11.64
C ALA A 114 13.43 8.55 -13.13
N THR A 115 14.43 8.06 -13.83
CA THR A 115 14.33 7.67 -15.26
C THR A 115 13.25 6.60 -15.45
N GLY A 116 12.40 6.76 -16.46
CA GLY A 116 11.27 5.85 -16.73
C GLY A 116 9.98 6.24 -16.00
N TRP A 117 9.95 7.37 -15.27
CA TRP A 117 8.82 7.82 -14.48
C TRP A 117 8.17 9.12 -14.97
N SER A 118 8.50 9.64 -16.17
CA SER A 118 7.75 10.73 -16.76
C SER A 118 6.30 10.34 -17.04
N TYR A 119 5.40 11.31 -17.13
CA TYR A 119 3.99 11.00 -17.40
C TYR A 119 3.79 10.21 -18.68
N ALA A 120 4.54 10.54 -19.75
CA ALA A 120 4.48 9.80 -21.00
C ALA A 120 4.87 8.32 -20.85
N GLU A 121 5.85 8.04 -19.98
CA GLU A 121 6.33 6.68 -19.74
C GLU A 121 5.39 5.88 -18.81
N VAL A 122 4.72 6.52 -17.84
CA VAL A 122 3.80 5.81 -16.92
C VAL A 122 2.37 5.70 -17.46
N LEU A 123 1.94 6.57 -18.39
CA LEU A 123 0.60 6.53 -18.96
C LEU A 123 0.19 5.17 -19.56
N PRO A 124 1.05 4.45 -20.30
CA PRO A 124 0.73 3.10 -20.80
C PRO A 124 0.35 2.12 -19.67
N TYR A 125 0.95 2.23 -18.50
CA TYR A 125 0.66 1.37 -17.35
C TYR A 125 -0.66 1.74 -16.66
N PHE A 126 -1.00 3.03 -16.59
CA PHE A 126 -2.35 3.45 -16.17
C PHE A 126 -3.41 2.85 -17.09
N ARG A 127 -3.21 2.96 -18.40
CA ARG A 127 -4.12 2.37 -19.39
C ARG A 127 -4.16 0.85 -19.33
N LYS A 128 -3.02 0.18 -19.09
CA LYS A 128 -2.95 -1.28 -18.96
C LYS A 128 -3.78 -1.79 -17.78
N SER A 129 -3.86 -1.05 -16.69
CA SER A 129 -4.59 -1.46 -15.48
C SER A 129 -6.07 -1.11 -15.54
N GLU A 130 -6.47 -0.04 -16.24
CA GLU A 130 -7.80 0.55 -16.20
C GLU A 130 -8.79 -0.14 -17.13
N GLY A 131 -9.98 -0.42 -16.57
CA GLY A 131 -11.19 -0.80 -17.33
C GLY A 131 -12.29 0.21 -17.06
N LEU A 132 -12.22 1.39 -17.73
CA LEU A 132 -13.21 2.45 -17.59
C LEU A 132 -14.53 2.07 -18.28
N ALA A 133 -15.62 2.05 -17.51
CA ALA A 133 -16.96 1.87 -18.06
C ALA A 133 -17.39 3.11 -18.85
N ALA A 134 -18.04 2.89 -20.00
CA ALA A 134 -18.61 3.98 -20.78
C ALA A 134 -19.64 4.79 -19.97
N SER A 135 -19.65 6.10 -20.17
CA SER A 135 -20.62 6.99 -19.53
C SER A 135 -20.75 8.28 -20.35
N ASP A 136 -21.97 8.68 -20.65
CA ASP A 136 -22.27 9.97 -21.31
C ASP A 136 -22.28 11.14 -20.32
N GLU A 137 -22.11 10.87 -19.03
CA GLU A 137 -22.19 11.85 -17.96
C GLU A 137 -20.89 12.63 -17.75
N ILE A 138 -19.78 12.10 -18.23
CA ILE A 138 -18.45 12.70 -18.09
C ILE A 138 -17.77 12.90 -19.45
N VAL A 139 -16.89 13.86 -19.54
CA VAL A 139 -15.94 13.99 -20.64
C VAL A 139 -14.82 12.99 -20.44
N ILE A 140 -14.44 12.24 -21.48
CA ILE A 140 -13.38 11.25 -21.43
C ILE A 140 -12.33 11.56 -22.51
N ASP A 141 -11.07 11.75 -22.11
CA ASP A 141 -9.92 11.74 -23.00
C ASP A 141 -9.55 10.30 -23.37
N THR A 142 -10.12 9.77 -24.45
CA THR A 142 -9.94 8.39 -24.89
C THR A 142 -8.46 7.97 -25.09
N ALA A 143 -7.56 8.94 -25.33
CA ALA A 143 -6.14 8.65 -25.45
C ALA A 143 -5.46 8.44 -24.09
N ALA A 144 -6.05 8.95 -23.00
CA ALA A 144 -5.56 8.73 -21.65
C ALA A 144 -6.15 7.45 -21.02
N HIS A 145 -7.30 6.98 -21.46
CA HIS A 145 -8.06 5.90 -20.86
C HIS A 145 -8.02 4.57 -21.62
N ASN A 146 -8.44 3.50 -20.97
CA ASN A 146 -8.69 2.19 -21.55
C ASN A 146 -9.93 1.56 -20.91
N THR A 147 -10.62 0.67 -21.63
CA THR A 147 -11.87 0.03 -21.21
C THR A 147 -11.72 -1.44 -20.84
N THR A 148 -10.54 -2.03 -21.07
CA THR A 148 -10.34 -3.49 -20.99
C THR A 148 -9.42 -3.94 -19.86
N GLY A 149 -8.86 -3.02 -19.07
CA GLY A 149 -7.99 -3.37 -17.94
C GLY A 149 -8.75 -4.05 -16.79
N PRO A 150 -8.03 -4.75 -15.92
CA PRO A 150 -8.63 -5.50 -14.84
C PRO A 150 -9.27 -4.63 -13.75
N LEU A 151 -8.71 -3.44 -13.49
CA LEU A 151 -9.25 -2.50 -12.49
C LEU A 151 -10.48 -1.80 -13.05
N GLY A 152 -11.66 -2.18 -12.57
CA GLY A 152 -12.91 -1.53 -12.96
C GLY A 152 -12.96 -0.09 -12.45
N VAL A 153 -13.26 0.83 -13.35
CA VAL A 153 -13.48 2.25 -13.06
C VAL A 153 -14.83 2.66 -13.64
N SER A 154 -15.65 3.36 -12.87
CA SER A 154 -16.94 3.85 -13.34
C SER A 154 -17.37 5.12 -12.60
N VAL A 155 -18.30 5.85 -13.19
CA VAL A 155 -19.08 6.88 -12.48
C VAL A 155 -20.15 6.16 -11.66
N ARG A 156 -20.54 6.74 -10.53
CA ARG A 156 -21.64 6.21 -9.70
C ARG A 156 -22.96 6.23 -10.49
N ASP A 157 -23.70 5.16 -10.41
CA ASP A 157 -25.07 5.08 -10.92
C ASP A 157 -26.02 4.56 -9.79
N PRO A 158 -27.13 5.27 -9.49
CA PRO A 158 -27.53 6.58 -10.02
C PRO A 158 -26.67 7.72 -9.49
N ILE A 159 -26.47 8.75 -10.33
CA ILE A 159 -25.77 9.97 -9.92
C ILE A 159 -26.69 10.80 -9.01
N LEU A 160 -26.13 11.23 -7.88
CA LEU A 160 -26.85 12.09 -6.96
C LEU A 160 -27.16 13.46 -7.60
N PRO A 161 -28.39 13.98 -7.47
CA PRO A 161 -28.75 15.31 -7.99
C PRO A 161 -27.78 16.41 -7.52
N ALA A 162 -27.37 16.39 -6.26
CA ALA A 162 -26.42 17.36 -5.71
C ALA A 162 -25.06 17.34 -6.41
N ALA A 163 -24.59 16.16 -6.87
CA ALA A 163 -23.32 16.07 -7.62
C ALA A 163 -23.43 16.73 -9.01
N ARG A 164 -24.56 16.56 -9.70
CA ARG A 164 -24.82 17.25 -10.98
C ARG A 164 -24.89 18.76 -10.77
N GLN A 165 -25.66 19.22 -9.78
CA GLN A 165 -25.79 20.65 -9.44
C GLN A 165 -24.43 21.27 -9.10
N PHE A 166 -23.56 20.54 -8.40
CA PHE A 166 -22.21 21.02 -8.11
C PHE A 166 -21.40 21.23 -9.39
N VAL A 167 -21.42 20.26 -10.32
CA VAL A 167 -20.73 20.40 -11.62
C VAL A 167 -21.31 21.57 -12.43
N GLU A 168 -22.64 21.71 -12.50
CA GLU A 168 -23.31 22.80 -13.19
C GLU A 168 -22.94 24.17 -12.59
N ALA A 169 -22.93 24.28 -11.27
CA ALA A 169 -22.56 25.52 -10.58
C ALA A 169 -21.08 25.88 -10.81
N ALA A 170 -20.18 24.90 -10.83
CA ALA A 170 -18.77 25.12 -11.11
C ALA A 170 -18.56 25.60 -12.57
N VAL A 171 -19.28 25.02 -13.53
CA VAL A 171 -19.26 25.46 -14.93
C VAL A 171 -19.81 26.89 -15.06
N ALA A 172 -20.90 27.20 -14.36
CA ALA A 172 -21.45 28.57 -14.35
C ALA A 172 -20.48 29.58 -13.70
N ALA A 173 -19.62 29.14 -12.80
CA ALA A 173 -18.55 29.94 -12.20
C ALA A 173 -17.29 30.05 -13.07
N GLY A 174 -17.29 29.47 -14.27
CA GLY A 174 -16.18 29.57 -15.24
C GLY A 174 -15.16 28.43 -15.18
N ILE A 175 -15.37 27.37 -14.40
CA ILE A 175 -14.51 26.19 -14.41
C ILE A 175 -14.96 25.27 -15.56
N PRO A 176 -14.08 24.93 -16.52
CA PRO A 176 -14.48 24.11 -17.65
C PRO A 176 -14.83 22.66 -17.20
N LYS A 177 -15.88 22.09 -17.80
CA LYS A 177 -16.15 20.66 -17.68
C LYS A 177 -15.10 19.88 -18.47
N GLY A 178 -14.46 18.90 -17.85
CA GLY A 178 -13.37 18.14 -18.48
C GLY A 178 -13.07 16.83 -17.79
N ASP A 179 -12.03 16.16 -18.26
CA ASP A 179 -11.54 14.91 -17.71
C ASP A 179 -10.36 15.17 -16.76
N TYR A 180 -10.58 15.07 -15.45
CA TYR A 180 -9.53 15.31 -14.47
C TYR A 180 -8.46 14.19 -14.44
N ASN A 181 -8.71 13.05 -15.09
CA ASN A 181 -7.74 11.96 -15.30
C ASN A 181 -7.16 11.97 -16.72
N GLY A 182 -7.61 12.88 -17.58
CA GLY A 182 -7.12 13.09 -18.93
C GLY A 182 -5.72 13.72 -18.99
N ARG A 183 -5.23 13.90 -20.21
CA ARG A 183 -3.92 14.54 -20.47
C ARG A 183 -4.00 16.06 -20.32
N ASP A 184 -5.11 16.66 -20.75
CA ASP A 184 -5.40 18.09 -20.56
C ASP A 184 -6.36 18.24 -19.37
N ARG A 185 -5.92 18.97 -18.38
CA ARG A 185 -6.65 19.21 -17.14
C ARG A 185 -7.02 20.69 -16.94
N GLY A 186 -7.16 21.44 -18.03
CA GLY A 186 -7.66 22.82 -18.00
C GLY A 186 -6.67 23.86 -17.49
N GLY A 187 -5.38 23.58 -17.52
CA GLY A 187 -4.34 24.50 -17.06
C GLY A 187 -4.51 24.95 -15.60
N PRO A 188 -4.25 26.24 -15.28
CA PRO A 188 -4.30 26.73 -13.90
C PRO A 188 -5.70 26.69 -13.26
N SER A 189 -6.76 26.72 -14.06
CA SER A 189 -8.15 26.69 -13.57
C SER A 189 -8.62 25.27 -13.21
N GLY A 190 -7.92 24.26 -13.68
CA GLY A 190 -8.38 22.88 -13.56
C GLY A 190 -9.64 22.59 -14.37
N VAL A 191 -10.24 21.43 -14.12
CA VAL A 191 -11.52 21.01 -14.69
C VAL A 191 -12.45 20.53 -13.61
N VAL A 192 -13.76 20.58 -13.86
CA VAL A 192 -14.78 19.95 -13.03
C VAL A 192 -15.38 18.75 -13.75
N SER A 193 -15.62 17.67 -13.01
CA SER A 193 -16.28 16.47 -13.50
C SER A 193 -17.02 15.76 -12.37
N LEU A 194 -17.86 14.79 -12.73
CA LEU A 194 -18.33 13.80 -11.77
C LEU A 194 -17.19 12.85 -11.40
N THR A 195 -17.19 12.42 -10.14
CA THR A 195 -16.12 11.55 -9.60
C THR A 195 -16.14 10.17 -10.28
N GLN A 196 -14.98 9.74 -10.74
CA GLN A 196 -14.71 8.36 -11.16
C GLN A 196 -14.35 7.54 -9.91
N TYR A 197 -14.79 6.29 -9.85
CA TYR A 197 -14.57 5.40 -8.71
C TYR A 197 -13.97 4.08 -9.17
N THR A 198 -13.12 3.47 -8.35
CA THR A 198 -12.67 2.08 -8.55
C THR A 198 -13.81 1.11 -8.27
N MET A 199 -14.76 1.04 -9.20
CA MET A 199 -15.97 0.23 -9.13
C MET A 199 -16.24 -0.48 -10.46
N ARG A 200 -16.82 -1.70 -10.37
CA ARG A 200 -17.36 -2.46 -11.50
C ARG A 200 -18.70 -3.04 -11.07
N ASP A 201 -19.73 -2.86 -11.89
CA ASP A 201 -21.09 -3.39 -11.65
C ASP A 201 -21.65 -3.02 -10.27
N GLY A 202 -21.46 -1.76 -9.86
CA GLY A 202 -21.94 -1.25 -8.57
C GLY A 202 -21.16 -1.78 -7.34
N ARG A 203 -20.07 -2.53 -7.54
CA ARG A 203 -19.24 -3.10 -6.47
C ARG A 203 -17.83 -2.51 -6.50
N ARG A 204 -17.16 -2.49 -5.34
CA ARG A 204 -15.74 -2.12 -5.24
C ARG A 204 -14.89 -3.00 -6.15
N SER A 205 -14.01 -2.38 -6.92
CA SER A 205 -12.91 -3.03 -7.64
C SER A 205 -11.60 -2.72 -6.91
N SER A 206 -11.32 -3.43 -5.81
CA SER A 206 -10.02 -3.34 -5.15
C SER A 206 -8.95 -4.06 -5.96
N THR A 207 -7.68 -3.87 -5.64
CA THR A 207 -6.60 -4.59 -6.33
C THR A 207 -6.65 -6.10 -6.07
N TYR A 208 -7.25 -6.55 -4.96
CA TYR A 208 -7.54 -7.97 -4.77
C TYR A 208 -8.50 -8.48 -5.83
N GLN A 209 -9.69 -7.84 -5.99
CA GLN A 209 -10.66 -8.25 -6.99
C GLN A 209 -10.13 -8.13 -8.43
N ALA A 210 -9.33 -7.11 -8.69
CA ALA A 210 -8.85 -6.80 -10.04
C ALA A 210 -7.67 -7.69 -10.49
N PHE A 211 -6.82 -8.15 -9.56
CA PHE A 211 -5.55 -8.77 -9.92
C PHE A 211 -5.30 -10.14 -9.28
N LEU A 212 -5.95 -10.46 -8.16
CA LEU A 212 -5.70 -11.73 -7.46
C LEU A 212 -6.90 -12.68 -7.55
N ALA A 213 -8.11 -12.18 -7.29
CA ALA A 213 -9.29 -13.02 -7.21
C ALA A 213 -9.54 -13.80 -8.51
N GLY A 214 -9.97 -15.05 -8.37
CA GLY A 214 -10.29 -15.92 -9.48
C GLY A 214 -9.09 -16.72 -10.01
N GLU A 215 -8.76 -16.60 -11.29
CA GLU A 215 -7.71 -17.41 -11.92
C GLU A 215 -6.32 -17.18 -11.30
N PRO A 216 -5.86 -15.94 -11.02
CA PRO A 216 -4.52 -15.73 -10.44
C PRO A 216 -4.30 -16.46 -9.11
N GLU A 217 -5.31 -16.51 -8.22
CA GLU A 217 -5.20 -17.25 -6.96
C GLU A 217 -5.02 -18.75 -7.11
N GLN A 218 -5.39 -19.31 -8.27
CA GLN A 218 -5.34 -20.75 -8.56
C GLN A 218 -4.05 -21.15 -9.27
N ARG A 219 -3.18 -20.21 -9.60
CA ARG A 219 -1.90 -20.47 -10.27
C ARG A 219 -0.98 -21.30 -9.37
N PRO A 220 -0.46 -22.43 -9.82
CA PRO A 220 0.40 -23.30 -9.01
C PRO A 220 1.73 -22.67 -8.64
N ASN A 221 2.16 -21.63 -9.36
CA ASN A 221 3.39 -20.89 -9.13
C ASN A 221 3.21 -19.62 -8.28
N LEU A 222 1.98 -19.34 -7.80
CA LEU A 222 1.69 -18.24 -6.88
C LEU A 222 1.22 -18.78 -5.52
N ALA A 223 2.05 -18.62 -4.49
CA ALA A 223 1.68 -18.91 -3.11
C ALA A 223 1.23 -17.64 -2.38
N ILE A 224 -0.03 -17.57 -1.95
CA ILE A 224 -0.57 -16.46 -1.16
C ILE A 224 -0.65 -16.90 0.29
N ILE A 225 0.13 -16.25 1.16
CA ILE A 225 0.27 -16.56 2.59
C ILE A 225 -0.37 -15.41 3.38
N THR A 226 -1.60 -15.62 3.87
CA THR A 226 -2.36 -14.68 4.69
C THR A 226 -2.15 -14.91 6.18
N GLY A 227 -2.56 -13.96 7.05
CA GLY A 227 -2.30 -14.02 8.48
C GLY A 227 -0.80 -14.06 8.82
N ALA A 228 0.03 -13.55 7.92
CA ALA A 228 1.48 -13.66 7.95
C ALA A 228 2.12 -12.27 7.97
N GLN A 229 2.50 -11.81 9.16
CA GLN A 229 3.13 -10.51 9.33
C GLN A 229 4.64 -10.61 9.14
N ALA A 230 5.17 -10.01 8.06
CA ALA A 230 6.61 -9.90 7.86
C ALA A 230 7.26 -9.13 9.02
N THR A 231 8.33 -9.68 9.55
CA THR A 231 9.05 -9.13 10.71
C THR A 231 10.46 -8.70 10.38
N ARG A 232 11.06 -9.29 9.34
CA ARG A 232 12.43 -8.97 8.92
C ARG A 232 12.69 -9.44 7.49
N VAL A 233 13.39 -8.64 6.71
CA VAL A 233 14.06 -9.09 5.50
C VAL A 233 15.37 -9.77 5.91
N LEU A 234 15.61 -10.97 5.43
CA LEU A 234 16.85 -11.70 5.67
C LEU A 234 17.90 -11.18 4.70
N LEU A 235 19.02 -10.74 5.25
CA LEU A 235 20.14 -10.18 4.52
C LEU A 235 21.34 -11.07 4.71
N ASP A 236 22.04 -11.37 3.62
CA ASP A 236 23.30 -12.10 3.60
C ASP A 236 24.37 -11.29 2.86
N GLY A 237 25.63 -11.52 3.18
CA GLY A 237 26.76 -10.86 2.57
C GLY A 237 27.62 -10.08 3.56
N THR A 238 28.87 -9.85 3.12
CA THR A 238 29.89 -9.07 3.83
C THR A 238 30.49 -8.05 2.85
N ASP A 239 31.13 -7.01 3.40
CA ASP A 239 31.97 -6.07 2.64
C ASP A 239 31.29 -5.29 1.50
N GLY A 240 30.08 -4.76 1.78
CA GLY A 240 29.38 -3.85 0.86
C GLY A 240 28.56 -4.52 -0.25
N GLN A 241 28.46 -5.85 -0.24
CA GLN A 241 27.57 -6.63 -1.10
C GLN A 241 26.50 -7.34 -0.26
N THR A 242 25.52 -6.58 0.22
CA THR A 242 24.37 -7.13 0.97
C THR A 242 23.27 -7.56 0.01
N ILE A 243 22.82 -8.80 0.14
CA ILE A 243 21.77 -9.41 -0.71
C ILE A 243 20.60 -9.80 0.18
N ALA A 244 19.36 -9.49 -0.26
CA ALA A 244 18.16 -9.98 0.39
C ALA A 244 17.89 -11.43 -0.05
N THR A 245 17.86 -12.37 0.91
CA THR A 245 17.76 -13.82 0.65
C THR A 245 16.41 -14.40 1.08
N GLY A 246 15.54 -13.59 1.68
CA GLY A 246 14.21 -14.05 2.11
C GLY A 246 13.55 -13.12 3.12
N VAL A 247 12.49 -13.62 3.71
CA VAL A 247 11.67 -12.88 4.69
C VAL A 247 11.31 -13.79 5.84
N ALA A 248 11.55 -13.32 7.06
CA ALA A 248 10.97 -13.89 8.26
C ALA A 248 9.61 -13.25 8.52
N TYR A 249 8.62 -14.06 8.87
CA TYR A 249 7.28 -13.59 9.21
C TYR A 249 6.71 -14.34 10.40
N ARG A 250 5.76 -13.73 11.08
CA ARG A 250 5.01 -14.32 12.18
C ARG A 250 3.63 -14.74 11.65
N THR A 251 3.26 -15.98 11.89
CA THR A 251 1.94 -16.52 11.57
C THR A 251 0.87 -15.99 12.53
N ALA A 252 -0.40 -16.15 12.19
CA ALA A 252 -1.52 -15.85 13.09
C ALA A 252 -1.45 -16.65 14.42
N GLY A 253 -0.84 -17.85 14.42
CA GLY A 253 -0.58 -18.65 15.61
C GLY A 253 0.60 -18.16 16.46
N GLY A 254 1.31 -17.10 16.05
CA GLY A 254 2.46 -16.54 16.76
C GLY A 254 3.80 -17.21 16.45
N GLU A 255 3.83 -18.24 15.61
CA GLU A 255 5.05 -18.93 15.21
C GLU A 255 5.85 -18.10 14.20
N THR A 256 7.18 -18.17 14.26
CA THR A 256 8.05 -17.57 13.26
C THR A 256 8.33 -18.57 12.14
N ALA A 257 8.12 -18.15 10.92
CA ALA A 257 8.45 -18.91 9.71
C ALA A 257 9.32 -18.08 8.76
N ILE A 258 9.96 -18.75 7.82
CA ILE A 258 10.87 -18.15 6.84
C ILE A 258 10.47 -18.62 5.45
N VAL A 259 10.52 -17.69 4.49
CA VAL A 259 10.44 -17.96 3.06
C VAL A 259 11.67 -17.38 2.40
N HIS A 260 12.30 -18.16 1.50
CA HIS A 260 13.50 -17.76 0.79
C HIS A 260 13.18 -17.22 -0.60
N ALA A 261 13.93 -16.21 -1.03
CA ALA A 261 13.89 -15.60 -2.35
C ALA A 261 15.21 -15.92 -3.08
N ALA A 262 15.10 -16.60 -4.23
CA ALA A 262 16.27 -16.90 -5.06
C ALA A 262 16.72 -15.70 -5.90
N LYS A 263 15.80 -14.78 -6.22
CA LYS A 263 16.08 -13.61 -7.08
C LYS A 263 15.90 -12.30 -6.33
N GLU A 264 14.69 -12.05 -5.74
CA GLU A 264 14.40 -10.74 -5.19
C GLU A 264 13.35 -10.79 -4.07
N VAL A 265 13.50 -9.90 -3.08
CA VAL A 265 12.46 -9.54 -2.10
C VAL A 265 11.89 -8.17 -2.46
N ILE A 266 10.59 -8.10 -2.71
CA ILE A 266 9.89 -6.88 -3.11
C ILE A 266 9.04 -6.39 -1.94
N VAL A 267 9.42 -5.23 -1.37
CA VAL A 267 8.73 -4.64 -0.23
C VAL A 267 7.61 -3.73 -0.72
N SER A 268 6.37 -4.11 -0.45
CA SER A 268 5.13 -3.40 -0.81
C SER A 268 4.15 -3.28 0.36
N ALA A 269 4.70 -3.13 1.59
CA ALA A 269 3.94 -3.09 2.84
C ALA A 269 3.29 -1.71 3.14
N GLY A 270 3.26 -0.82 2.16
CA GLY A 270 2.68 0.52 2.24
C GLY A 270 3.62 1.57 2.85
N ALA A 271 3.16 2.82 2.88
CA ALA A 271 3.99 3.98 3.26
C ALA A 271 4.52 3.91 4.71
N ILE A 272 3.82 3.21 5.59
CA ILE A 272 4.24 3.01 6.99
C ILE A 272 4.99 1.68 7.14
N GLY A 273 4.43 0.60 6.62
CA GLY A 273 4.98 -0.74 6.84
C GLY A 273 6.29 -0.99 6.11
N SER A 274 6.50 -0.41 4.92
CA SER A 274 7.73 -0.63 4.14
C SER A 274 8.97 -0.03 4.83
N PRO A 275 9.02 1.25 5.19
CA PRO A 275 10.17 1.80 5.91
C PRO A 275 10.34 1.14 7.29
N HIS A 276 9.25 0.83 8.00
CA HIS A 276 9.31 0.12 9.26
C HIS A 276 9.99 -1.27 9.13
N LEU A 277 9.61 -2.06 8.12
CA LEU A 277 10.24 -3.36 7.85
C LEU A 277 11.72 -3.21 7.51
N LEU A 278 12.10 -2.20 6.73
CA LEU A 278 13.50 -1.93 6.41
C LEU A 278 14.31 -1.59 7.67
N LEU A 279 13.81 -0.70 8.53
CA LEU A 279 14.45 -0.35 9.80
C LEU A 279 14.65 -1.58 10.70
N LEU A 280 13.61 -2.43 10.85
CA LEU A 280 13.71 -3.69 11.59
C LEU A 280 14.69 -4.69 10.98
N SER A 281 14.99 -4.55 9.70
CA SER A 281 15.95 -5.38 8.96
C SER A 281 17.38 -4.85 9.00
N GLY A 282 17.61 -3.70 9.64
CA GLY A 282 18.93 -3.06 9.72
C GLY A 282 19.24 -2.17 8.51
N ILE A 283 18.24 -1.74 7.75
CA ILE A 283 18.40 -0.84 6.60
C ILE A 283 17.74 0.50 6.94
N GLY A 284 18.52 1.56 7.06
CA GLY A 284 18.05 2.91 7.37
C GLY A 284 19.11 3.77 8.06
N PRO A 285 18.72 4.93 8.63
CA PRO A 285 19.66 5.79 9.36
C PRO A 285 20.29 5.05 10.54
N ARG A 286 21.60 4.92 10.54
CA ARG A 286 22.36 4.17 11.55
C ARG A 286 21.96 4.49 12.98
N GLN A 287 21.90 5.79 13.28
CA GLN A 287 21.59 6.23 14.64
C GLN A 287 20.20 5.80 15.12
N GLU A 288 19.21 5.86 14.24
CA GLU A 288 17.82 5.46 14.55
C GLU A 288 17.71 3.94 14.73
N ILE A 289 18.36 3.17 13.83
CA ILE A 289 18.38 1.71 13.90
C ILE A 289 19.04 1.23 15.19
N GLU A 290 20.20 1.77 15.53
CA GLU A 290 20.94 1.39 16.72
C GLU A 290 20.20 1.82 18.01
N ALA A 291 19.48 2.95 17.98
CA ALA A 291 18.67 3.41 19.11
C ALA A 291 17.50 2.45 19.44
N ILE A 292 17.00 1.68 18.47
CA ILE A 292 15.98 0.65 18.70
C ILE A 292 16.57 -0.75 18.96
N GLY A 293 17.90 -0.86 19.11
CA GLY A 293 18.59 -2.10 19.44
C GLY A 293 18.77 -3.05 18.25
N VAL A 294 18.65 -2.58 17.02
CA VAL A 294 18.92 -3.33 15.79
C VAL A 294 20.31 -2.99 15.27
N SER A 295 21.06 -3.97 14.81
CA SER A 295 22.37 -3.72 14.16
C SER A 295 22.16 -3.11 12.78
N CYS A 296 22.81 -1.98 12.49
CA CYS A 296 22.77 -1.38 11.17
C CYS A 296 23.61 -2.20 10.17
N VAL A 297 22.93 -2.76 9.17
CA VAL A 297 23.53 -3.52 8.06
C VAL A 297 23.81 -2.60 6.89
N VAL A 298 22.84 -1.74 6.53
CA VAL A 298 22.98 -0.76 5.46
C VAL A 298 22.61 0.60 5.99
N ASP A 299 23.56 1.53 6.01
CA ASP A 299 23.31 2.91 6.38
C ASP A 299 22.62 3.65 5.22
N ALA A 300 21.32 3.84 5.34
CA ALA A 300 20.47 4.46 4.33
C ALA A 300 19.70 5.64 4.94
N PRO A 301 20.30 6.83 5.00
CA PRO A 301 19.77 7.97 5.75
C PRO A 301 18.42 8.52 5.23
N HIS A 302 18.00 8.10 4.03
CA HIS A 302 16.73 8.50 3.44
C HIS A 302 15.60 7.48 3.64
N VAL A 303 15.84 6.38 4.36
CA VAL A 303 14.77 5.48 4.82
C VAL A 303 14.20 6.09 6.10
N GLU A 304 13.23 6.94 5.94
CA GLU A 304 12.52 7.55 7.07
C GLU A 304 11.19 6.84 7.29
N ALA A 305 10.92 6.43 8.53
CA ALA A 305 9.55 6.19 8.93
C ALA A 305 8.88 7.57 9.05
N SER A 306 7.78 7.80 8.36
CA SER A 306 6.96 9.01 8.50
C SER A 306 6.36 9.17 9.91
N ALA A 307 6.65 8.22 10.80
CA ALA A 307 6.34 8.18 12.22
C ALA A 307 7.65 7.86 12.96
N GLY A 308 8.02 8.64 13.96
CA GLY A 308 9.19 8.38 14.82
C GLY A 308 9.08 7.02 15.53
N PRO A 309 10.17 6.53 16.14
CA PRO A 309 10.22 5.24 16.85
C PRO A 309 9.17 5.08 17.96
N SER A 310 8.63 6.19 18.47
CA SER A 310 7.57 6.22 19.49
C SER A 310 6.18 5.88 18.97
N ASP A 311 5.96 5.91 17.63
CA ASP A 311 4.64 5.74 17.01
C ASP A 311 4.42 4.33 16.45
N VAL A 312 5.41 3.46 16.61
CA VAL A 312 5.29 2.04 16.27
C VAL A 312 4.44 1.36 17.33
N PRO A 313 3.35 0.63 16.96
CA PRO A 313 2.54 -0.10 17.93
C PRO A 313 3.41 -1.02 18.79
N ALA A 314 3.17 -0.99 20.12
CA ALA A 314 3.93 -1.73 21.13
C ALA A 314 3.92 -3.26 20.89
N ASP A 315 2.99 -3.75 20.07
CA ASP A 315 2.77 -5.16 19.79
C ASP A 315 3.64 -5.72 18.64
N LEU A 316 4.41 -4.86 17.96
CA LEU A 316 5.39 -5.36 17.01
C LEU A 316 6.64 -5.82 17.78
N PRO A 317 7.20 -7.01 17.49
CA PRO A 317 8.32 -7.54 18.24
C PRO A 317 9.51 -6.59 18.15
N ARG A 318 9.79 -5.89 19.24
CA ARG A 318 11.08 -5.23 19.42
C ARG A 318 12.11 -6.34 19.54
N ALA A 319 13.18 -6.28 18.74
CA ALA A 319 14.28 -7.21 18.89
C ALA A 319 14.77 -7.14 20.34
N GLY A 320 14.51 -8.22 21.09
CA GLY A 320 14.98 -8.60 22.38
C GLY A 320 15.57 -7.55 23.33
N HIS A 321 14.75 -6.71 23.93
CA HIS A 321 15.11 -6.11 25.22
C HIS A 321 14.91 -7.19 26.31
N ARG A 322 15.95 -7.96 26.61
CA ARG A 322 16.09 -8.50 27.97
C ARG A 322 16.23 -7.29 28.88
N ARG A 323 15.26 -7.06 29.75
CA ARG A 323 15.40 -6.12 30.85
C ARG A 323 16.66 -6.49 31.63
N ALA A 324 17.66 -5.65 31.59
CA ALA A 324 18.81 -5.68 32.47
C ALA A 324 18.43 -5.04 33.82
N ASP A 325 17.37 -5.56 34.48
CA ASP A 325 16.97 -5.14 35.82
C ASP A 325 16.52 -6.37 36.61
N GLU A 326 17.47 -7.24 36.88
CA GLU A 326 17.39 -8.16 38.03
C GLU A 326 18.80 -8.63 38.37
N ARG A 327 19.64 -7.71 38.88
CA ARG A 327 20.78 -8.03 39.74
C ARG A 327 21.23 -6.77 40.47
N CYS A 328 20.51 -6.43 41.52
CA CYS A 328 21.09 -5.77 42.67
C CYS A 328 20.34 -6.30 43.89
N GLY A 329 20.66 -7.51 44.29
CA GLY A 329 20.32 -8.01 45.60
C GLY A 329 21.21 -7.32 46.62
N SER A 330 20.64 -6.47 47.43
CA SER A 330 21.26 -5.94 48.64
C SER A 330 21.56 -7.08 49.61
N SER A 331 22.83 -7.43 49.69
CA SER A 331 23.37 -8.08 50.88
C SER A 331 23.69 -6.98 51.88
N ASP A 332 22.83 -6.78 52.88
CA ASP A 332 23.23 -6.24 54.17
C ASP A 332 22.79 -7.21 55.24
N GLY A 333 23.78 -7.94 55.73
CA GLY A 333 23.71 -8.70 56.92
C GLY A 333 24.37 -7.97 58.07
N ALA A 334 24.01 -8.33 59.23
CA ALA A 334 24.41 -8.14 60.60
C ALA A 334 23.53 -7.26 61.40
#